data_380e7b1e1b5dc43457699b0f87dcded3
#
_entry.id   380e7b1e1b5dc43457699b0f87dcded3
#
_cell.length_a   1.000
_cell.length_b   1.000
_cell.length_c   1.000
_cell.angle_alpha   90.00
_cell.angle_beta   90.00
_cell.angle_gamma   90.00
#
_symmetry.space_group_name_H-M   'P 1'
#
loop_
_entity.id
_entity.type
_entity.pdbx_description
1 polymer ?
#
loop_
_entity_poly.entity_id
_entity_poly.type
_entity_poly.pdbx_seq_one_letter_code
_entity_poly.pdbx_strand_id
1 'polypeptide(L)'
;LIAAWLGALACLTACAGGVTDTVSTAVQDSSSAIATARLALSQDAAGKLTTAATSTTLDDALKELLTSRDTLLKLSPGTEEDRAAVQEALTVLDGCAAGLTTARDAVASADSAPSLATGDRELASAADRLAELTVKEGGK
;
A
#
# COMPACT_ATOMS: atom_id res chain seq x y z
N LEU A 1 20.86 6.38 -44.47
CA LEU A 1 20.10 7.37 -43.71
C LEU A 1 19.62 6.70 -42.41
N ILE A 2 20.44 6.87 -41.39
CA ILE A 2 20.15 6.35 -40.04
C ILE A 2 19.60 7.50 -39.24
N ALA A 3 18.29 7.54 -39.03
CA ALA A 3 17.65 8.44 -38.13
C ALA A 3 17.91 7.95 -36.71
N ALA A 4 18.85 8.57 -36.02
CA ALA A 4 19.09 8.38 -34.60
C ALA A 4 17.92 8.97 -33.81
N TRP A 5 17.07 8.12 -33.29
CA TRP A 5 16.13 8.51 -32.25
C TRP A 5 16.86 8.56 -30.92
N LEU A 6 17.38 9.73 -30.60
CA LEU A 6 17.76 10.03 -29.23
C LEU A 6 16.47 10.17 -28.44
N GLY A 7 16.12 9.12 -27.76
CA GLY A 7 15.12 9.15 -26.68
C GLY A 7 15.64 10.08 -25.60
N ALA A 8 15.05 11.28 -25.52
CA ALA A 8 15.23 12.15 -24.38
C ALA A 8 14.66 11.42 -23.16
N LEU A 9 15.55 10.83 -22.33
CA LEU A 9 15.24 10.61 -20.93
C LEU A 9 14.99 11.98 -20.33
N ALA A 10 13.73 12.37 -20.28
CA ALA A 10 13.31 13.40 -19.39
C ALA A 10 13.62 12.88 -17.99
N CYS A 11 14.76 13.30 -17.44
CA CYS A 11 14.95 13.35 -16.01
C CYS A 11 13.78 14.17 -15.47
N LEU A 12 12.74 13.51 -15.03
CA LEU A 12 11.80 14.09 -14.10
C LEU A 12 12.64 14.42 -12.88
N THR A 13 13.21 15.62 -12.90
CA THR A 13 13.54 16.31 -11.67
C THR A 13 12.24 16.32 -10.89
N ALA A 14 12.14 15.43 -9.94
CA ALA A 14 11.18 15.52 -8.88
C ALA A 14 11.39 16.91 -8.25
N CYS A 15 10.71 17.91 -8.80
CA CYS A 15 10.45 19.15 -8.10
C CYS A 15 9.83 18.70 -6.78
N ALA A 16 10.48 19.09 -5.69
CA ALA A 16 10.08 18.91 -4.34
C ALA A 16 8.55 19.05 -4.20
N GLY A 17 7.82 17.95 -4.38
CA GLY A 17 6.47 17.82 -3.90
C GLY A 17 6.57 18.01 -2.39
N GLY A 18 5.75 18.86 -1.81
CA GLY A 18 5.76 19.09 -0.38
C GLY A 18 5.50 17.79 0.39
N VAL A 19 5.60 17.85 1.70
CA VAL A 19 5.28 16.70 2.58
C VAL A 19 3.92 16.12 2.22
N THR A 20 2.93 16.94 1.96
CA THR A 20 1.57 16.54 1.56
C THR A 20 1.56 15.68 0.28
N ASP A 21 2.34 16.05 -0.75
CA ASP A 21 2.40 15.26 -1.99
C ASP A 21 3.02 13.89 -1.76
N THR A 22 4.05 13.82 -0.93
CA THR A 22 4.69 12.54 -0.57
C THR A 22 3.75 11.67 0.25
N VAL A 23 3.01 12.24 1.20
CA VAL A 23 1.99 11.53 1.97
C VAL A 23 0.89 11.00 1.04
N SER A 24 0.38 11.84 0.15
CA SER A 24 -0.65 11.46 -0.83
C SER A 24 -0.19 10.31 -1.73
N THR A 25 1.04 10.36 -2.23
CA THR A 25 1.61 9.30 -3.06
C THR A 25 1.74 7.99 -2.25
N ALA A 26 2.29 8.04 -1.04
CA ALA A 26 2.44 6.86 -0.19
C ALA A 26 1.09 6.21 0.15
N VAL A 27 0.06 7.00 0.41
CA VAL A 27 -1.30 6.51 0.65
C VAL A 27 -1.89 5.87 -0.61
N GLN A 28 -1.68 6.47 -1.78
CA GLN A 28 -2.17 5.96 -3.05
C GLN A 28 -1.50 4.63 -3.44
N ASP A 29 -0.19 4.52 -3.30
CA ASP A 29 0.57 3.29 -3.56
C ASP A 29 0.12 2.18 -2.61
N SER A 30 -0.04 2.50 -1.33
CA SER A 30 -0.55 1.56 -0.33
C SER A 30 -1.97 1.11 -0.62
N SER A 31 -2.85 2.00 -1.09
CA SER A 31 -4.22 1.65 -1.51
C SER A 31 -4.22 0.66 -2.67
N SER A 32 -3.35 0.86 -3.65
CA SER A 32 -3.19 -0.05 -4.79
C SER A 32 -2.68 -1.42 -4.34
N ALA A 33 -1.71 -1.47 -3.43
CA ALA A 33 -1.18 -2.70 -2.88
C ALA A 33 -2.26 -3.49 -2.10
N ILE A 34 -3.04 -2.82 -1.26
CA ILE A 34 -4.14 -3.45 -0.51
C ILE A 34 -5.23 -3.96 -1.47
N ALA A 35 -5.60 -3.20 -2.50
CA ALA A 35 -6.59 -3.64 -3.49
C ALA A 35 -6.12 -4.90 -4.23
N THR A 36 -4.85 -4.97 -4.61
CA THR A 36 -4.25 -6.13 -5.27
C THR A 36 -4.25 -7.35 -4.33
N ALA A 37 -3.89 -7.16 -3.06
CA ALA A 37 -3.92 -8.21 -2.05
C ALA A 37 -5.34 -8.78 -1.85
N ARG A 38 -6.35 -7.93 -1.76
CA ARG A 38 -7.76 -8.35 -1.65
C ARG A 38 -8.23 -9.13 -2.86
N LEU A 39 -7.85 -8.69 -4.06
CA LEU A 39 -8.17 -9.43 -5.27
C LEU A 39 -7.55 -10.83 -5.25
N ALA A 40 -6.29 -10.95 -4.86
CA ALA A 40 -5.62 -12.24 -4.75
C ALA A 40 -6.32 -13.17 -3.75
N LEU A 41 -6.69 -12.68 -2.56
CA LEU A 41 -7.46 -13.46 -1.59
C LEU A 41 -8.81 -13.93 -2.14
N SER A 42 -9.52 -13.07 -2.85
CA SER A 42 -10.81 -13.42 -3.44
C SER A 42 -10.67 -14.48 -4.54
N GLN A 43 -9.60 -14.43 -5.33
CA GLN A 43 -9.30 -15.41 -6.37
C GLN A 43 -8.86 -16.77 -5.76
N ASP A 44 -8.11 -16.75 -4.67
CA ASP A 44 -7.75 -17.96 -3.91
C ASP A 44 -9.02 -18.62 -3.33
N ALA A 45 -9.87 -17.86 -2.65
CA ALA A 45 -11.13 -18.34 -2.10
C ALA A 45 -12.06 -18.93 -3.18
N ALA A 46 -12.00 -18.41 -4.42
CA ALA A 46 -12.74 -18.92 -5.57
C ALA A 46 -12.03 -20.12 -6.27
N GLY A 47 -10.87 -20.56 -5.81
CA GLY A 47 -10.08 -21.62 -6.42
C GLY A 47 -9.47 -21.23 -7.78
N LYS A 48 -9.37 -19.94 -8.07
CA LYS A 48 -8.83 -19.41 -9.35
C LYS A 48 -7.37 -19.04 -9.26
N LEU A 49 -6.81 -18.93 -8.06
CA LEU A 49 -5.42 -18.65 -7.80
C LEU A 49 -4.85 -19.68 -6.85
N THR A 50 -3.59 -20.06 -7.03
CA THR A 50 -2.93 -21.00 -6.11
C THR A 50 -2.53 -20.29 -4.82
N THR A 51 -2.50 -21.01 -3.72
CA THR A 51 -2.01 -20.51 -2.42
C THR A 51 -0.61 -19.92 -2.54
N ALA A 52 0.29 -20.52 -3.32
CA ALA A 52 1.63 -19.98 -3.54
C ALA A 52 1.62 -18.62 -4.25
N ALA A 53 0.79 -18.46 -5.28
CA ALA A 53 0.66 -17.20 -6.00
C ALA A 53 0.01 -16.12 -5.11
N THR A 54 -0.99 -16.50 -4.32
CA THR A 54 -1.63 -15.60 -3.34
C THR A 54 -0.62 -15.14 -2.30
N SER A 55 0.17 -16.04 -1.72
CA SER A 55 1.21 -15.70 -0.75
C SER A 55 2.23 -14.72 -1.33
N THR A 56 2.69 -14.96 -2.57
CA THR A 56 3.62 -14.04 -3.26
C THR A 56 3.01 -12.65 -3.43
N THR A 57 1.75 -12.56 -3.83
CA THR A 57 1.06 -11.28 -4.00
C THR A 57 0.93 -10.53 -2.67
N LEU A 58 0.63 -11.23 -1.58
CA LEU A 58 0.56 -10.62 -0.24
C LEU A 58 1.93 -10.16 0.25
N ASP A 59 2.99 -10.90 -0.04
CA ASP A 59 4.37 -10.52 0.29
C ASP A 59 4.81 -9.27 -0.48
N ASP A 60 4.48 -9.19 -1.76
CA ASP A 60 4.76 -8.01 -2.60
C ASP A 60 3.98 -6.79 -2.11
N ALA A 61 2.72 -6.95 -1.75
CA ALA A 61 1.90 -5.87 -1.19
C ALA A 61 2.48 -5.37 0.15
N LEU A 62 2.91 -6.27 1.02
CA LEU A 62 3.56 -5.90 2.28
C LEU A 62 4.86 -5.15 2.05
N LYS A 63 5.68 -5.59 1.11
CA LYS A 63 6.94 -4.92 0.74
C LYS A 63 6.69 -3.50 0.22
N GLU A 64 5.70 -3.32 -0.64
CA GLU A 64 5.30 -2.01 -1.17
C GLU A 64 4.86 -1.08 -0.04
N LEU A 65 4.04 -1.58 0.86
CA LEU A 65 3.57 -0.83 2.02
C LEU A 65 4.71 -0.40 2.94
N LEU A 66 5.67 -1.30 3.22
CA LEU A 66 6.85 -0.99 4.02
C LEU A 66 7.74 0.05 3.33
N THR A 67 7.84 0.01 2.00
CA THR A 67 8.57 1.03 1.22
C THR A 67 7.91 2.40 1.35
N SER A 68 6.59 2.48 1.25
CA SER A 68 5.82 3.70 1.47
C SER A 68 6.00 4.23 2.89
N ARG A 69 5.96 3.36 3.89
CA ARG A 69 6.23 3.70 5.29
C ARG A 69 7.63 4.28 5.49
N ASP A 70 8.65 3.63 4.94
CA ASP A 70 10.04 4.10 5.05
C ASP A 70 10.24 5.47 4.37
N THR A 71 9.52 5.72 3.28
CA THR A 71 9.51 7.03 2.63
C THR A 71 8.96 8.11 3.54
N LEU A 72 7.84 7.84 4.23
CA LEU A 72 7.26 8.77 5.20
C LEU A 72 8.19 9.02 6.40
N LEU A 73 8.88 8.01 6.90
CA LEU A 73 9.80 8.13 8.03
C LEU A 73 11.03 9.01 7.71
N LYS A 74 11.39 9.15 6.45
CA LYS A 74 12.52 10.01 6.00
C LYS A 74 12.12 11.46 5.81
N LEU A 75 10.83 11.78 5.87
CA LEU A 75 10.37 13.15 5.76
C LEU A 75 10.79 13.97 6.98
N SER A 76 11.07 15.24 6.73
CA SER A 76 11.35 16.23 7.77
C SER A 76 10.28 17.32 7.73
N PRO A 77 9.10 17.06 8.31
CA PRO A 77 7.99 18.01 8.27
C PRO A 77 8.35 19.30 9.02
N GLY A 78 8.15 20.43 8.35
CA GLY A 78 8.48 21.76 8.88
C GLY A 78 7.36 22.38 9.71
N THR A 79 6.12 21.97 9.50
CA THR A 79 4.94 22.50 10.17
C THR A 79 4.29 21.46 11.10
N GLU A 80 3.46 21.92 12.01
CA GLU A 80 2.68 21.03 12.88
C GLU A 80 1.64 20.24 12.07
N GLU A 81 1.06 20.86 11.06
CA GLU A 81 0.10 20.23 10.15
C GLU A 81 0.76 19.10 9.36
N ASP A 82 1.94 19.33 8.79
CA ASP A 82 2.69 18.29 8.08
C ASP A 82 3.07 17.13 9.01
N ARG A 83 3.48 17.42 10.24
CA ARG A 83 3.77 16.40 11.25
C ARG A 83 2.56 15.53 11.55
N ALA A 84 1.40 16.16 11.75
CA ALA A 84 0.16 15.45 12.01
C ALA A 84 -0.23 14.57 10.82
N ALA A 85 -0.12 15.05 9.59
CA ALA A 85 -0.41 14.29 8.38
C ALA A 85 0.51 13.06 8.22
N VAL A 86 1.81 13.23 8.42
CA VAL A 86 2.78 12.11 8.38
C VAL A 86 2.47 11.09 9.48
N GLN A 87 2.19 11.53 10.71
CA GLN A 87 1.89 10.64 11.82
C GLN A 87 0.60 9.85 11.60
N GLU A 88 -0.43 10.49 11.08
CA GLU A 88 -1.70 9.83 10.75
C GLU A 88 -1.50 8.79 9.65
N ALA A 89 -0.78 9.13 8.57
CA ALA A 89 -0.47 8.20 7.50
C ALA A 89 0.34 7.00 8.02
N LEU A 90 1.36 7.20 8.82
CA LEU A 90 2.14 6.12 9.44
C LEU A 90 1.26 5.18 10.27
N THR A 91 0.35 5.73 11.07
CA THR A 91 -0.58 4.94 11.88
C THR A 91 -1.49 4.06 11.01
N VAL A 92 -2.00 4.60 9.91
CA VAL A 92 -2.84 3.85 8.97
C VAL A 92 -2.03 2.78 8.26
N LEU A 93 -0.83 3.09 7.79
CA LEU A 93 0.04 2.12 7.13
C LEU A 93 0.45 0.97 8.07
N ASP A 94 0.74 1.25 9.33
CA ASP A 94 1.01 0.21 10.34
C ASP A 94 -0.20 -0.72 10.53
N GLY A 95 -1.40 -0.17 10.54
CA GLY A 95 -2.64 -0.97 10.56
C GLY A 95 -2.83 -1.83 9.30
N CYS A 96 -2.48 -1.30 8.13
CA CYS A 96 -2.50 -2.05 6.87
C CYS A 96 -1.48 -3.20 6.87
N ALA A 97 -0.28 -2.97 7.40
CA ALA A 97 0.75 -4.00 7.52
C ALA A 97 0.29 -5.15 8.44
N ALA A 98 -0.36 -4.82 9.54
CA ALA A 98 -0.96 -5.83 10.43
C ALA A 98 -2.05 -6.64 9.72
N GLY A 99 -2.91 -5.99 8.94
CA GLY A 99 -3.94 -6.65 8.13
C GLY A 99 -3.35 -7.59 7.07
N LEU A 100 -2.30 -7.17 6.37
CA LEU A 100 -1.58 -8.02 5.40
C LEU A 100 -0.92 -9.22 6.08
N THR A 101 -0.34 -9.04 7.26
CA THR A 101 0.23 -10.13 8.04
C THR A 101 -0.84 -11.15 8.42
N THR A 102 -1.99 -10.71 8.91
CA THR A 102 -3.13 -11.59 9.20
C THR A 102 -3.61 -12.35 7.96
N ALA A 103 -3.68 -11.67 6.81
CA ALA A 103 -4.07 -12.29 5.54
C ALA A 103 -3.05 -13.35 5.09
N ARG A 104 -1.74 -13.10 5.23
CA ARG A 104 -0.69 -14.08 4.95
C ARG A 104 -0.80 -15.31 5.83
N ASP A 105 -1.01 -15.11 7.13
CA ASP A 105 -1.20 -16.19 8.09
C ASP A 105 -2.43 -17.02 7.74
N ALA A 106 -3.51 -16.40 7.31
CA ALA A 106 -4.71 -17.06 6.85
C ALA A 106 -4.47 -17.96 5.62
N VAL A 107 -3.70 -17.47 4.64
CA VAL A 107 -3.33 -18.23 3.44
C VAL A 107 -2.40 -19.39 3.77
N ALA A 108 -1.48 -19.20 4.70
CA ALA A 108 -0.51 -20.23 5.11
C ALA A 108 -1.09 -21.26 6.09
N SER A 109 -2.23 -20.98 6.72
CA SER A 109 -2.79 -21.82 7.78
C SER A 109 -3.42 -23.09 7.23
N ALA A 110 -2.88 -24.25 7.63
CA ALA A 110 -3.49 -25.55 7.38
C ALA A 110 -4.74 -25.78 8.25
N ASP A 111 -4.84 -25.10 9.39
CA ASP A 111 -5.91 -25.26 10.39
C ASP A 111 -7.06 -24.25 10.21
N SER A 112 -7.03 -23.46 9.12
CA SER A 112 -8.01 -22.43 8.81
C SER A 112 -8.19 -21.34 9.91
N ALA A 113 -7.17 -21.13 10.74
CA ALA A 113 -7.16 -20.09 11.77
C ALA A 113 -5.83 -19.29 11.71
N PRO A 114 -5.86 -17.99 11.32
CA PRO A 114 -7.05 -17.23 10.95
C PRO A 114 -7.67 -17.69 9.61
N SER A 115 -8.96 -17.45 9.41
CA SER A 115 -9.64 -17.81 8.16
C SER A 115 -9.37 -16.81 7.04
N LEU A 116 -9.50 -17.23 5.78
CA LEU A 116 -9.42 -16.30 4.63
C LEU A 116 -10.43 -15.15 4.74
N ALA A 117 -11.62 -15.41 5.28
CA ALA A 117 -12.63 -14.40 5.54
C ALA A 117 -12.18 -13.37 6.60
N THR A 118 -11.40 -13.80 7.59
CA THR A 118 -10.79 -12.89 8.57
C THR A 118 -9.74 -12.02 7.89
N GLY A 119 -8.85 -12.60 7.09
CA GLY A 119 -7.86 -11.87 6.31
C GLY A 119 -8.50 -10.82 5.39
N ASP A 120 -9.56 -11.19 4.68
CA ASP A 120 -10.27 -10.24 3.80
C ASP A 120 -10.91 -9.09 4.58
N ARG A 121 -11.51 -9.35 5.75
CA ARG A 121 -12.08 -8.29 6.61
C ARG A 121 -11.02 -7.31 7.10
N GLU A 122 -9.85 -7.80 7.49
CA GLU A 122 -8.74 -6.94 7.91
C GLU A 122 -8.25 -6.07 6.76
N LEU A 123 -8.14 -6.63 5.56
CA LEU A 123 -7.76 -5.86 4.36
C LEU A 123 -8.86 -4.90 3.91
N ALA A 124 -10.14 -5.24 4.07
CA ALA A 124 -11.26 -4.33 3.83
C ALA A 124 -11.20 -3.13 4.77
N SER A 125 -10.98 -3.36 6.06
CA SER A 125 -10.81 -2.29 7.06
C SER A 125 -9.59 -1.40 6.74
N ALA A 126 -8.49 -1.99 6.28
CA ALA A 126 -7.32 -1.25 5.84
C ALA A 126 -7.62 -0.36 4.62
N ALA A 127 -8.35 -0.90 3.63
CA ALA A 127 -8.77 -0.15 2.45
C ALA A 127 -9.65 1.05 2.81
N ASP A 128 -10.60 0.88 3.73
CA ASP A 128 -11.48 1.95 4.19
C ASP A 128 -10.70 3.08 4.85
N ARG A 129 -9.75 2.76 5.72
CA ARG A 129 -8.88 3.76 6.38
C ARG A 129 -8.03 4.53 5.37
N LEU A 130 -7.48 3.85 4.37
CA LEU A 130 -6.72 4.50 3.31
C LEU A 130 -7.61 5.42 2.45
N ALA A 131 -8.85 5.00 2.16
CA ALA A 131 -9.81 5.82 1.44
C ALA A 131 -10.18 7.09 2.23
N GLU A 132 -10.38 7.00 3.54
CA GLU A 132 -10.62 8.16 4.41
C GLU A 132 -9.46 9.14 4.37
N LEU A 133 -8.21 8.65 4.43
CA LEU A 133 -7.02 9.49 4.31
C LEU A 133 -6.96 10.17 2.94
N THR A 134 -7.25 9.45 1.86
CA THR A 134 -7.23 10.01 0.50
C THR A 134 -8.20 11.16 0.36
N VAL A 135 -9.41 11.04 0.91
CA VAL A 135 -10.41 12.11 0.90
C VAL A 135 -9.94 13.33 1.71
N LYS A 136 -9.33 13.09 2.87
CA LYS A 136 -8.84 14.14 3.76
C LYS A 136 -7.68 14.93 3.13
N GLU A 137 -6.75 14.25 2.48
CA GLU A 137 -5.60 14.88 1.82
C GLU A 137 -6.00 15.55 0.48
N GLY A 138 -6.96 14.99 -0.25
CA GLY A 138 -7.45 15.56 -1.52
C GLY A 138 -8.41 16.74 -1.35
N GLY A 139 -8.91 17.00 -0.15
CA GLY A 139 -9.81 18.11 0.17
C GLY A 139 -9.12 19.40 0.61
N LYS A 140 -7.78 19.42 0.60
CA LYS A 140 -6.94 20.59 0.90
C LYS A 140 -6.37 21.14 -0.39
#